data_edca19511eeaef8073f86699ca1224db
#
_entry.id   edca19511eeaef8073f86699ca1224db
#
_cell.length_a   1.000
_cell.length_b   1.000
_cell.length_c   1.000
_cell.angle_alpha   90.00
_cell.angle_beta   90.00
_cell.angle_gamma   90.00
#
_symmetry.space_group_name_H-M   'P 1'
#
loop_
_entity.id
_entity.type
_entity.pdbx_description
1 polymer ?
#
loop_
_entity_poly.entity_id
_entity_poly.type
_entity_poly.pdbx_seq_one_letter_code
_entity_poly.pdbx_strand_id
1 'polypeptide(L)'
;MKERNLTFKRFIGNKGEDLAVKILVDRGFTIMSRNYTVHNVGEIDIIAGKDGDIHILEVRTRQNKGTYPDSAESVTASKRKKIINTAMYFVMENDLYDRNLIFEVVRVTHDKQGNILGIEFVPF
;
A
#
# COMPACT_ATOMS: atom_id res chain seq x y z
N MET A 1 17.18 9.36 -25.65
CA MET A 1 16.13 9.02 -24.66
C MET A 1 16.50 9.58 -23.30
N LYS A 2 15.58 10.27 -22.68
CA LYS A 2 15.85 10.82 -21.36
C LYS A 2 15.79 9.73 -20.30
N GLU A 3 16.83 9.63 -19.51
CA GLU A 3 16.82 8.75 -18.36
C GLU A 3 15.85 9.28 -17.31
N ARG A 4 15.15 8.36 -16.67
CA ARG A 4 14.32 8.72 -15.54
C ARG A 4 15.18 8.87 -14.29
N ASN A 5 15.04 10.02 -13.65
CA ASN A 5 15.68 10.22 -12.36
C ASN A 5 14.81 9.58 -11.27
N LEU A 6 15.28 8.47 -10.73
CA LEU A 6 14.66 7.85 -9.57
C LEU A 6 15.48 8.18 -8.34
N THR A 7 14.84 8.75 -7.33
CA THR A 7 15.49 8.89 -6.03
C THR A 7 15.62 7.51 -5.39
N PHE A 8 16.60 7.36 -4.52
CA PHE A 8 16.76 6.14 -3.75
C PHE A 8 15.48 5.78 -2.98
N LYS A 9 14.85 6.79 -2.37
CA LYS A 9 13.59 6.62 -1.64
C LYS A 9 12.50 6.04 -2.52
N ARG A 10 12.36 6.54 -3.74
CA ARG A 10 11.36 6.08 -4.69
C ARG A 10 11.65 4.65 -5.16
N PHE A 11 12.91 4.37 -5.43
CA PHE A 11 13.35 3.03 -5.82
C PHE A 11 13.00 2.00 -4.75
N ILE A 12 13.29 2.31 -3.48
CA ILE A 12 12.99 1.41 -2.36
C ILE A 12 11.47 1.29 -2.16
N GLY A 13 10.73 2.37 -2.30
CA GLY A 13 9.27 2.33 -2.21
C GLY A 13 8.66 1.42 -3.26
N ASN A 14 9.12 1.52 -4.50
CA ASN A 14 8.66 0.65 -5.59
C ASN A 14 9.01 -0.81 -5.33
N LYS A 15 10.19 -1.06 -4.82
CA LYS A 15 10.65 -2.41 -4.49
C LYS A 15 9.78 -3.04 -3.39
N GLY A 16 9.43 -2.25 -2.38
CA GLY A 16 8.55 -2.72 -1.30
C GLY A 16 7.14 -3.01 -1.79
N GLU A 17 6.61 -2.16 -2.65
CA GLU A 17 5.29 -2.36 -3.23
C GLU A 17 5.25 -3.61 -4.13
N ASP A 18 6.28 -3.82 -4.94
CA ASP A 18 6.38 -5.01 -5.79
C ASP A 18 6.43 -6.29 -4.96
N LEU A 19 7.16 -6.27 -3.86
CA LEU A 19 7.23 -7.41 -2.95
C LEU A 19 5.85 -7.68 -2.31
N ALA A 20 5.16 -6.64 -1.88
CA ALA A 20 3.82 -6.77 -1.33
C ALA A 20 2.86 -7.42 -2.33
N VAL A 21 2.90 -6.99 -3.59
CA VAL A 21 2.09 -7.57 -4.66
C VAL A 21 2.39 -9.05 -4.83
N LYS A 22 3.67 -9.40 -4.88
CA LYS A 22 4.09 -10.79 -5.04
C LYS A 22 3.55 -11.68 -3.90
N ILE A 23 3.66 -11.20 -2.67
CA ILE A 23 3.16 -11.94 -1.51
C ILE A 23 1.64 -12.11 -1.58
N LEU A 24 0.92 -11.06 -1.95
CA LEU A 24 -0.53 -11.12 -2.08
C LEU A 24 -0.96 -12.14 -3.13
N VAL A 25 -0.33 -12.11 -4.30
CA VAL A 25 -0.62 -13.07 -5.38
C VAL A 25 -0.33 -14.48 -4.91
N ASP A 26 0.79 -14.72 -4.23
CA ASP A 26 1.15 -16.02 -3.71
C ASP A 26 0.15 -16.52 -2.66
N ARG A 27 -0.53 -15.60 -1.97
CA ARG A 27 -1.58 -15.92 -0.99
C ARG A 27 -2.98 -16.06 -1.60
N GLY A 28 -3.09 -15.97 -2.91
CA GLY A 28 -4.36 -16.16 -3.61
C GLY A 28 -5.17 -14.90 -3.85
N PHE A 29 -4.58 -13.72 -3.62
CA PHE A 29 -5.26 -12.46 -3.94
C PHE A 29 -5.19 -12.18 -5.44
N THR A 30 -6.22 -11.49 -5.93
CA THR A 30 -6.21 -10.92 -7.28
C THR A 30 -5.94 -9.43 -7.13
N ILE A 31 -4.90 -8.93 -7.80
CA ILE A 31 -4.60 -7.49 -7.78
C ILE A 31 -5.57 -6.80 -8.72
N MET A 32 -6.39 -5.93 -8.16
CA MET A 32 -7.42 -5.21 -8.92
C MET A 32 -6.91 -3.88 -9.45
N SER A 33 -6.05 -3.21 -8.70
CA SER A 33 -5.46 -1.94 -9.11
C SER A 33 -4.19 -1.65 -8.32
N ARG A 34 -3.27 -0.92 -8.94
CA ARG A 34 -2.06 -0.39 -8.29
C ARG A 34 -2.02 1.12 -8.54
N ASN A 35 -1.63 1.87 -7.51
CA ASN A 35 -1.51 3.32 -7.60
C ASN A 35 -2.81 3.96 -8.11
N TYR A 36 -3.93 3.51 -7.56
CA TYR A 36 -5.23 4.02 -7.93
C TYR A 36 -5.37 5.45 -7.40
N THR A 37 -5.52 6.39 -8.29
CA THR A 37 -5.52 7.82 -7.97
C THR A 37 -6.83 8.47 -8.38
N VAL A 38 -7.41 9.23 -7.47
CA VAL A 38 -8.56 10.09 -7.76
C VAL A 38 -8.10 11.53 -7.56
N HIS A 39 -8.16 12.32 -8.61
CA HIS A 39 -7.69 13.70 -8.60
C HIS A 39 -8.33 14.50 -7.46
N ASN A 40 -7.50 15.18 -6.68
CA ASN A 40 -7.92 16.00 -5.52
C ASN A 40 -8.56 15.21 -4.37
N VAL A 41 -8.55 13.88 -4.41
CA VAL A 41 -9.11 13.03 -3.34
C VAL A 41 -8.00 12.23 -2.65
N GLY A 42 -7.25 11.44 -3.41
CA GLY A 42 -6.18 10.65 -2.84
C GLY A 42 -5.70 9.52 -3.73
N GLU A 43 -4.82 8.70 -3.18
CA GLU A 43 -4.21 7.58 -3.87
C GLU A 43 -4.18 6.36 -2.97
N ILE A 44 -4.35 5.20 -3.57
CA ILE A 44 -4.24 3.90 -2.89
C ILE A 44 -3.15 3.09 -3.59
N ASP A 45 -2.21 2.57 -2.83
CA ASP A 45 -1.08 1.84 -3.39
C ASP A 45 -1.49 0.53 -4.03
N ILE A 46 -2.29 -0.28 -3.34
CA ILE A 46 -2.74 -1.58 -3.85
C ILE A 46 -4.19 -1.81 -3.46
N ILE A 47 -4.98 -2.26 -4.43
CA ILE A 47 -6.33 -2.78 -4.20
C ILE A 47 -6.35 -4.23 -4.66
N ALA A 48 -6.73 -5.14 -3.77
CA ALA A 48 -6.70 -6.57 -4.05
C ALA A 48 -7.96 -7.25 -3.54
N GLY A 49 -8.40 -8.25 -4.26
CA GLY A 49 -9.59 -9.01 -3.91
C GLY A 49 -9.27 -10.43 -3.49
N LYS A 50 -10.01 -10.94 -2.51
CA LYS A 50 -9.93 -12.33 -2.10
C LYS A 50 -11.22 -12.73 -1.40
N ASP A 51 -11.79 -13.87 -1.81
CA ASP A 51 -13.00 -14.44 -1.19
C ASP A 51 -14.17 -13.45 -1.09
N GLY A 52 -14.28 -12.58 -2.07
CA GLY A 52 -15.33 -11.56 -2.11
C GLY A 52 -15.05 -10.28 -1.38
N ASP A 53 -13.98 -10.22 -0.59
CA ASP A 53 -13.58 -9.02 0.13
C ASP A 53 -12.62 -8.18 -0.71
N ILE A 54 -12.64 -6.87 -0.49
CA ILE A 54 -11.75 -5.92 -1.16
C ILE A 54 -10.78 -5.39 -0.12
N HIS A 55 -9.49 -5.62 -0.36
CA HIS A 55 -8.41 -5.17 0.53
C HIS A 55 -7.80 -3.90 -0.03
N ILE A 56 -7.73 -2.89 0.81
CA ILE A 56 -7.18 -1.56 0.50
C ILE A 56 -5.88 -1.46 1.28
N LEU A 57 -4.76 -1.42 0.58
CA LEU A 57 -3.45 -1.52 1.21
C LEU A 57 -2.61 -0.27 0.94
N GLU A 58 -2.06 0.27 2.01
CA GLU A 58 -1.09 1.37 1.97
C GLU A 58 0.28 0.78 2.29
N VAL A 59 1.25 0.98 1.39
CA VAL A 59 2.60 0.43 1.58
C VAL A 59 3.50 1.51 2.17
N ARG A 60 4.17 1.18 3.26
CA ARG A 60 5.11 2.07 3.93
C ARG A 60 6.45 1.41 4.05
N THR A 61 7.46 2.08 3.52
CA THR A 61 8.83 1.60 3.57
C THR A 61 9.66 2.48 4.49
N ARG A 62 10.44 1.84 5.35
CA ARG A 62 11.28 2.54 6.31
C ARG A 62 12.64 1.89 6.42
N GLN A 63 13.67 2.73 6.58
CA GLN A 63 15.00 2.22 6.88
C GLN A 63 15.03 1.78 8.34
N ASN A 64 15.57 0.59 8.57
CA ASN A 64 15.83 0.11 9.93
C ASN A 64 17.03 0.84 10.50
N LYS A 65 16.80 1.66 11.51
CA LYS A 65 17.86 2.45 12.18
C LYS A 65 18.16 1.93 13.58
N GLY A 66 17.69 0.72 13.89
CA GLY A 66 17.88 0.15 15.22
C GLY A 66 16.98 0.75 16.29
N THR A 67 16.04 1.60 15.90
CA THR A 67 15.05 2.16 16.82
C THR A 67 13.72 1.45 16.65
N TYR A 68 12.90 1.52 17.68
CA TYR A 68 11.58 0.91 17.61
C TYR A 68 10.66 1.68 16.69
N PRO A 69 9.71 0.99 16.04
CA PRO A 69 8.67 1.70 15.31
C PRO A 69 7.92 2.58 16.29
N ASP A 70 7.70 3.81 15.90
CA ASP A 70 7.00 4.78 16.71
C ASP A 70 5.60 5.03 16.14
N SER A 71 4.87 5.94 16.79
CA SER A 71 3.54 6.32 16.36
C SER A 71 3.51 6.94 14.95
N ALA A 72 4.65 7.39 14.44
CA ALA A 72 4.74 7.92 13.06
C ALA A 72 4.48 6.84 12.02
N GLU A 73 4.62 5.57 12.39
CA GLU A 73 4.27 4.45 11.52
C GLU A 73 2.77 4.30 11.36
N SER A 74 1.98 4.89 12.24
CA SER A 74 0.54 4.80 12.22
C SER A 74 -0.06 5.68 11.12
N VAL A 75 -1.17 5.24 10.55
CA VAL A 75 -1.93 6.05 9.62
C VAL A 75 -2.71 7.09 10.41
N THR A 76 -2.47 8.37 10.11
CA THR A 76 -3.19 9.46 10.79
C THR A 76 -4.67 9.45 10.43
N ALA A 77 -5.51 10.05 11.28
CA ALA A 77 -6.95 10.17 11.01
C ALA A 77 -7.22 10.87 9.67
N SER A 78 -6.44 11.90 9.35
CA SER A 78 -6.56 12.63 8.09
C SER A 78 -6.24 11.73 6.88
N LYS A 79 -5.14 10.98 6.94
CA LYS A 79 -4.77 10.04 5.87
C LYS A 79 -5.79 8.92 5.73
N ARG A 80 -6.26 8.39 6.86
CA ARG A 80 -7.26 7.34 6.88
C ARG A 80 -8.53 7.79 6.16
N LYS A 81 -8.97 9.00 6.43
CA LYS A 81 -10.15 9.58 5.77
C LYS A 81 -9.96 9.69 4.26
N LYS A 82 -8.77 10.13 3.81
CA LYS A 82 -8.46 10.24 2.39
C LYS A 82 -8.48 8.87 1.71
N ILE A 83 -7.91 7.87 2.36
CA ILE A 83 -7.89 6.50 1.82
C ILE A 83 -9.31 5.96 1.70
N ILE A 84 -10.13 6.14 2.72
CA ILE A 84 -11.53 5.70 2.70
C ILE A 84 -12.30 6.39 1.57
N ASN A 85 -12.16 7.71 1.45
CA ASN A 85 -12.83 8.45 0.39
C ASN A 85 -12.40 7.99 -1.00
N THR A 86 -11.11 7.74 -1.18
CA THR A 86 -10.57 7.24 -2.46
C THR A 86 -11.13 5.85 -2.77
N ALA A 87 -11.18 4.98 -1.75
CA ALA A 87 -11.70 3.62 -1.89
C ALA A 87 -13.18 3.63 -2.30
N MET A 88 -13.96 4.60 -1.81
CA MET A 88 -15.36 4.70 -2.19
C MET A 88 -15.56 5.00 -3.67
N TYR A 89 -14.65 5.76 -4.29
CA TYR A 89 -14.69 5.97 -5.74
C TYR A 89 -14.44 4.66 -6.49
N PHE A 90 -13.51 3.84 -6.01
CA PHE A 90 -13.26 2.55 -6.61
C PHE A 90 -14.47 1.63 -6.51
N VAL A 91 -15.12 1.60 -5.34
CA VAL A 91 -16.34 0.84 -5.12
C VAL A 91 -17.44 1.27 -6.09
N MET A 92 -17.60 2.58 -6.25
CA MET A 92 -18.62 3.17 -7.12
C MET A 92 -18.36 2.83 -8.59
N GLU A 93 -17.12 2.99 -9.04
CA GLU A 93 -16.75 2.74 -10.43
C GLU A 93 -16.89 1.28 -10.84
N ASN A 94 -16.77 0.35 -9.88
CA ASN A 94 -16.76 -1.10 -10.13
C ASN A 94 -17.98 -1.81 -9.57
N ASP A 95 -18.96 -1.06 -9.06
CA ASP A 95 -20.20 -1.60 -8.51
C ASP A 95 -19.96 -2.68 -7.45
N LEU A 96 -19.15 -2.32 -6.45
CA LEU A 96 -18.74 -3.25 -5.39
C LEU A 96 -19.39 -2.93 -4.04
N TYR A 97 -20.61 -2.37 -4.07
CA TYR A 97 -21.28 -1.88 -2.86
C TYR A 97 -21.60 -2.97 -1.84
N ASP A 98 -21.70 -4.21 -2.28
CA ASP A 98 -22.01 -5.35 -1.42
C ASP A 98 -20.77 -6.06 -0.85
N ARG A 99 -19.58 -5.51 -1.12
CA ARG A 99 -18.33 -6.12 -0.68
C ARG A 99 -17.84 -5.50 0.62
N ASN A 100 -17.20 -6.31 1.44
CA ASN A 100 -16.49 -5.81 2.61
C ASN A 100 -15.19 -5.15 2.19
N LEU A 101 -14.89 -4.01 2.79
CA LEU A 101 -13.61 -3.33 2.60
C LEU A 101 -12.74 -3.58 3.81
N ILE A 102 -11.53 -4.05 3.57
CA ILE A 102 -10.55 -4.34 4.61
C ILE A 102 -9.35 -3.45 4.38
N PHE A 103 -9.02 -2.61 5.37
CA PHE A 103 -7.93 -1.65 5.26
C PHE A 103 -6.71 -2.14 6.00
N GLU A 104 -5.57 -2.11 5.35
CA GLU A 104 -4.31 -2.62 5.89
C GLU A 104 -3.15 -1.72 5.54
N VAL A 105 -2.15 -1.69 6.42
CA VAL A 105 -0.85 -1.08 6.15
C VAL A 105 0.15 -2.21 5.94
N VAL A 106 0.92 -2.12 4.87
CA VAL A 106 2.04 -3.02 4.62
C VAL A 106 3.30 -2.29 5.05
N ARG A 107 3.94 -2.79 6.11
CA ARG A 107 5.17 -2.20 6.62
C ARG A 107 6.38 -2.94 6.08
N VAL A 108 7.21 -2.23 5.33
CA VAL A 108 8.42 -2.78 4.73
C VAL A 108 9.62 -2.12 5.38
N THR A 109 10.55 -2.93 5.89
CA THR A 109 11.79 -2.44 6.50
C THR A 109 12.95 -2.78 5.60
N HIS A 110 13.90 -1.85 5.44
CA HIS A 110 15.09 -2.07 4.61
C HIS A 110 16.34 -1.59 5.33
N ASP A 111 17.50 -2.03 4.86
CA ASP A 111 18.79 -1.57 5.35
C ASP A 111 19.27 -0.33 4.58
N LYS A 112 20.47 0.15 4.89
CA LYS A 112 21.06 1.33 4.23
C LYS A 112 21.25 1.12 2.73
N GLN A 113 21.50 -0.11 2.31
CA GLN A 113 21.75 -0.45 0.92
C GLN A 113 20.47 -0.71 0.15
N GLY A 114 19.32 -0.68 0.82
CA GLY A 114 18.05 -0.91 0.19
C GLY A 114 17.61 -2.37 0.12
N ASN A 115 18.30 -3.23 0.87
CA ASN A 115 17.87 -4.62 0.98
C ASN A 115 16.69 -4.72 1.93
N ILE A 116 15.63 -5.40 1.52
CA ILE A 116 14.45 -5.55 2.36
C ILE A 116 14.74 -6.56 3.47
N LEU A 117 14.54 -6.12 4.71
CA LEU A 117 14.78 -6.92 5.91
C LEU A 117 13.50 -7.58 6.42
N GLY A 118 12.36 -6.99 6.16
CA GLY A 118 11.10 -7.55 6.63
C GLY A 118 9.91 -6.87 6.01
N ILE A 119 8.77 -7.56 6.05
CA ILE A 119 7.50 -7.06 5.58
C ILE A 119 6.40 -7.65 6.48
N GLU A 120 5.45 -6.82 6.89
CA GLU A 120 4.30 -7.28 7.64
C GLU A 120 3.03 -6.55 7.22
N PHE A 121 1.90 -7.24 7.33
CA PHE A 121 0.60 -6.71 6.99
C PHE A 121 -0.16 -6.49 8.29
N VAL A 122 -0.56 -5.25 8.56
CA VAL A 122 -1.27 -4.91 9.79
C VAL A 122 -2.54 -4.13 9.48
N PRO A 123 -3.63 -4.38 10.20
CA PRO A 123 -4.86 -3.60 10.01
C PRO A 123 -4.65 -2.15 10.46
N PHE A 124 -5.43 -1.23 9.90
CA PHE A 124 -5.40 0.14 10.39
C PHE A 124 -6.77 0.71 10.68
#